data_2b7f47dab8cac173c54ab7ba72ddbf26
#
_entry.id   2b7f47dab8cac173c54ab7ba72ddbf26
#
_cell.length_a   1.000
_cell.length_b   1.000
_cell.length_c   1.000
_cell.angle_alpha   90.00
_cell.angle_beta   90.00
_cell.angle_gamma   90.00
#
_symmetry.space_group_name_H-M   'P 1'
#
loop_
_entity.id
_entity.type
_entity.pdbx_description
1 polymer ?
#
loop_
_entity_poly.entity_id
_entity_poly.type
_entity_poly.pdbx_seq_one_letter_code
_entity_poly.pdbx_strand_id
1 'polypeptide(L)'
;MALPLLHTLTRNVSLAAIAAGKYHNIRIQQMASNMNPYTPWTTIAQAAATPDVFLGFSAACYYYGESLTDALGAAAPPLGLIHTAWGGSTIQNWISNATLNSNVCANHSSGQGNDGGWFVSRVEPYAEMTIKGWAWYRE
;
A
#
# COMPACT_ATOMS: atom_id res chain seq x y z
N MET A 1 -9.81 -5.98 2.31
CA MET A 1 -8.85 -6.89 1.61
C MET A 1 -8.27 -6.16 0.42
N ALA A 2 -6.95 -5.93 0.36
CA ALA A 2 -6.36 -5.36 -0.84
C ALA A 2 -6.47 -6.39 -1.96
N LEU A 3 -7.15 -6.05 -3.04
CA LEU A 3 -7.25 -6.92 -4.22
C LEU A 3 -5.87 -6.97 -4.90
N PRO A 4 -5.28 -8.15 -5.08
CA PRO A 4 -4.04 -8.27 -5.84
C PRO A 4 -4.28 -7.93 -7.32
N LEU A 5 -3.21 -7.59 -8.04
CA LEU A 5 -3.22 -7.32 -9.49
C LEU A 5 -3.55 -8.58 -10.33
N LEU A 6 -4.62 -9.28 -9.98
CA LEU A 6 -5.00 -10.55 -10.61
C LEU A 6 -5.94 -10.41 -11.81
N HIS A 7 -6.51 -9.22 -12.04
CA HIS A 7 -7.43 -9.04 -13.17
C HIS A 7 -6.67 -9.03 -14.51
N THR A 8 -6.82 -10.08 -15.28
CA THR A 8 -5.92 -10.43 -16.39
C THR A 8 -5.81 -9.37 -17.49
N LEU A 9 -6.91 -8.74 -17.88
CA LEU A 9 -6.91 -7.78 -19.00
C LEU A 9 -6.21 -6.47 -18.61
N THR A 10 -6.61 -5.84 -17.52
CA THR A 10 -6.03 -4.57 -17.06
C THR A 10 -4.56 -4.75 -16.70
N ARG A 11 -4.21 -5.85 -16.04
CA ARG A 11 -2.83 -6.22 -15.72
C ARG A 11 -1.95 -6.30 -16.98
N ASN A 12 -2.40 -6.96 -18.04
CA ASN A 12 -1.61 -7.12 -19.26
C ASN A 12 -1.37 -5.77 -19.97
N VAL A 13 -2.33 -4.86 -19.93
CA VAL A 13 -2.18 -3.49 -20.44
C VAL A 13 -1.10 -2.74 -19.64
N SER A 14 -1.15 -2.81 -18.31
CA SER A 14 -0.14 -2.18 -17.45
C SER A 14 1.26 -2.77 -17.67
N LEU A 15 1.39 -4.10 -17.74
CA LEU A 15 2.68 -4.75 -18.01
C LEU A 15 3.26 -4.35 -19.37
N ALA A 16 2.43 -4.25 -20.42
CA ALA A 16 2.87 -3.78 -21.73
C ALA A 16 3.32 -2.30 -21.69
N ALA A 17 2.60 -1.45 -20.96
CA ALA A 17 2.97 -0.06 -20.77
C ALA A 17 4.30 0.10 -20.00
N ILE A 18 4.50 -0.69 -18.94
CA ILE A 18 5.76 -0.71 -18.17
C ILE A 18 6.92 -1.17 -19.07
N ALA A 19 6.72 -2.22 -19.85
CA ALA A 19 7.72 -2.73 -20.79
C ALA A 19 8.08 -1.69 -21.89
N ALA A 20 7.13 -0.84 -22.27
CA ALA A 20 7.35 0.30 -23.16
C ALA A 20 7.98 1.54 -22.47
N GLY A 21 8.40 1.41 -21.20
CA GLY A 21 9.06 2.48 -20.44
C GLY A 21 8.13 3.49 -19.78
N LYS A 22 6.80 3.28 -19.80
CA LYS A 22 5.86 4.10 -19.01
C LYS A 22 6.01 3.84 -17.51
N TYR A 23 5.55 4.79 -16.70
CA TYR A 23 5.50 4.67 -15.24
C TYR A 23 6.86 4.51 -14.55
N HIS A 24 7.97 4.90 -15.21
CA HIS A 24 9.32 4.86 -14.64
C HIS A 24 9.47 5.76 -13.40
N ASN A 25 8.56 6.71 -13.21
CA ASN A 25 8.46 7.57 -12.03
C ASN A 25 7.87 6.85 -10.80
N ILE A 26 7.29 5.64 -10.96
CA ILE A 26 6.67 4.89 -9.89
C ILE A 26 7.66 3.92 -9.24
N ARG A 27 7.70 3.94 -7.91
CA ARG A 27 8.36 2.95 -7.07
C ARG A 27 7.37 2.38 -6.08
N ILE A 28 7.51 1.12 -5.76
CA ILE A 28 6.64 0.42 -4.83
C ILE A 28 7.45 -0.15 -3.66
N GLN A 29 6.80 -0.21 -2.51
CA GLN A 29 7.25 -0.93 -1.32
C GLN A 29 6.08 -1.68 -0.71
N GLN A 30 6.29 -2.89 -0.23
CA GLN A 30 5.24 -3.67 0.43
C GLN A 30 5.72 -4.20 1.76
N MET A 31 4.96 -3.97 2.82
CA MET A 31 5.15 -4.64 4.09
C MET A 31 4.73 -6.10 3.99
N ALA A 32 5.44 -6.98 4.70
CA ALA A 32 5.03 -8.38 4.76
C ALA A 32 3.59 -8.52 5.26
N SER A 33 2.85 -9.45 4.70
CA SER A 33 1.49 -9.80 5.10
C SER A 33 1.37 -11.31 5.24
N ASN A 34 0.19 -11.79 5.64
CA ASN A 34 -0.09 -13.24 5.66
C ASN A 34 -0.10 -13.87 4.25
N MET A 35 -0.13 -13.07 3.19
CA MET A 35 -0.19 -13.55 1.80
C MET A 35 1.08 -13.27 1.02
N ASN A 36 1.83 -12.21 1.36
CA ASN A 36 2.96 -11.74 0.58
C ASN A 36 4.16 -11.39 1.47
N PRO A 37 5.39 -11.69 1.05
CA PRO A 37 6.59 -11.32 1.77
C PRO A 37 6.83 -9.80 1.73
N TYR A 38 7.73 -9.31 2.57
CA TYR A 38 8.23 -7.95 2.48
C TYR A 38 8.93 -7.71 1.14
N THR A 39 8.58 -6.60 0.50
CA THR A 39 9.26 -6.11 -0.70
C THR A 39 9.87 -4.75 -0.40
N PRO A 40 11.20 -4.59 -0.49
CA PRO A 40 11.87 -3.31 -0.33
C PRO A 40 11.51 -2.36 -1.47
N TRP A 41 11.90 -1.08 -1.36
CA TRP A 41 11.73 -0.13 -2.44
C TRP A 41 12.29 -0.67 -3.75
N THR A 42 11.42 -0.81 -4.73
CA THR A 42 11.78 -1.30 -6.07
C THR A 42 11.13 -0.44 -7.15
N THR A 43 11.76 -0.33 -8.30
CA THR A 43 11.15 0.33 -9.45
C THR A 43 10.03 -0.54 -10.01
N ILE A 44 9.06 0.09 -10.68
CA ILE A 44 7.96 -0.67 -11.26
C ILE A 44 8.44 -1.64 -12.34
N ALA A 45 9.49 -1.30 -13.08
CA ALA A 45 10.10 -2.18 -14.08
C ALA A 45 10.73 -3.44 -13.44
N GLN A 46 11.44 -3.28 -12.31
CA GLN A 46 11.98 -4.42 -11.56
C GLN A 46 10.87 -5.29 -10.97
N ALA A 47 9.83 -4.66 -10.42
CA ALA A 47 8.67 -5.40 -9.91
C ALA A 47 7.96 -6.18 -11.02
N ALA A 48 7.74 -5.57 -12.19
CA ALA A 48 7.12 -6.24 -13.34
C ALA A 48 7.94 -7.41 -13.89
N ALA A 49 9.27 -7.37 -13.75
CA ALA A 49 10.16 -8.49 -14.10
C ALA A 49 10.10 -9.65 -13.08
N THR A 50 9.48 -9.44 -11.93
CA THR A 50 9.33 -10.44 -10.86
C THR A 50 7.83 -10.63 -10.61
N PRO A 51 7.17 -11.59 -11.28
CA PRO A 51 5.70 -11.70 -11.28
C PRO A 51 5.07 -11.70 -9.89
N ASP A 52 5.64 -12.42 -8.93
CA ASP A 52 5.10 -12.51 -7.56
C ASP A 52 5.14 -11.15 -6.84
N VAL A 53 6.14 -10.31 -7.11
CA VAL A 53 6.25 -8.96 -6.53
C VAL A 53 5.17 -8.05 -7.11
N PHE A 54 5.04 -8.01 -8.42
CA PHE A 54 4.05 -7.14 -9.09
C PHE A 54 2.62 -7.60 -8.81
N LEU A 55 2.35 -8.89 -8.95
CA LEU A 55 1.01 -9.45 -8.75
C LEU A 55 0.58 -9.46 -7.28
N GLY A 56 1.53 -9.56 -6.36
CA GLY A 56 1.27 -9.49 -4.92
C GLY A 56 1.02 -8.07 -4.42
N PHE A 57 1.38 -7.03 -5.17
CA PHE A 57 1.16 -5.65 -4.78
C PHE A 57 -0.34 -5.27 -4.86
N SER A 58 -0.74 -4.27 -4.08
CA SER A 58 -2.12 -3.76 -4.09
C SER A 58 -2.50 -3.16 -5.45
N ALA A 59 -3.50 -3.76 -6.10
CA ALA A 59 -4.05 -3.25 -7.36
C ALA A 59 -4.58 -1.82 -7.22
N ALA A 60 -5.34 -1.54 -6.15
CA ALA A 60 -5.89 -0.21 -5.91
C ALA A 60 -4.79 0.85 -5.78
N CYS A 61 -3.72 0.53 -5.03
CA CYS A 61 -2.58 1.42 -4.85
C CYS A 61 -1.83 1.65 -6.17
N TYR A 62 -1.56 0.58 -6.92
CA TYR A 62 -0.85 0.67 -8.20
C TYR A 62 -1.64 1.46 -9.25
N TYR A 63 -2.90 1.14 -9.47
CA TYR A 63 -3.73 1.84 -10.46
C TYR A 63 -4.01 3.30 -10.09
N TYR A 64 -4.01 3.64 -8.81
CA TYR A 64 -4.01 5.03 -8.37
C TYR A 64 -2.75 5.77 -8.88
N GLY A 65 -1.57 5.18 -8.67
CA GLY A 65 -0.31 5.76 -9.15
C GLY A 65 -0.22 5.85 -10.68
N GLU A 66 -0.70 4.83 -11.38
CA GLU A 66 -0.80 4.79 -12.84
C GLU A 66 -1.71 5.92 -13.36
N SER A 67 -2.93 6.01 -12.83
CA SER A 67 -3.91 7.03 -13.21
C SER A 67 -3.42 8.44 -12.91
N LEU A 68 -2.76 8.64 -11.78
CA LEU A 68 -2.19 9.93 -11.42
C LEU A 68 -1.05 10.33 -12.36
N THR A 69 -0.19 9.38 -12.71
CA THR A 69 0.89 9.61 -13.70
C THR A 69 0.32 9.98 -15.06
N ASP A 70 -0.70 9.27 -15.53
CA ASP A 70 -1.33 9.55 -16.81
C ASP A 70 -2.04 10.93 -16.81
N ALA A 71 -2.71 11.29 -15.71
CA ALA A 71 -3.37 12.59 -15.58
C ALA A 71 -2.40 13.78 -15.56
N LEU A 72 -1.23 13.61 -14.97
CA LEU A 72 -0.20 14.65 -14.87
C LEU A 72 0.75 14.68 -16.08
N GLY A 73 0.81 13.60 -16.85
CA GLY A 73 1.64 13.49 -18.04
C GLY A 73 3.12 13.77 -17.76
N ALA A 74 3.73 14.65 -18.56
CA ALA A 74 5.15 15.02 -18.40
C ALA A 74 5.47 15.75 -17.08
N ALA A 75 4.47 16.26 -16.37
CA ALA A 75 4.63 16.91 -15.07
C ALA A 75 4.51 15.94 -13.89
N ALA A 76 4.32 14.62 -14.13
CA ALA A 76 4.19 13.65 -13.08
C ALA A 76 5.48 13.55 -12.22
N PRO A 77 5.39 13.80 -10.91
CA PRO A 77 6.55 13.69 -10.03
C PRO A 77 6.93 12.21 -9.80
N PRO A 78 8.10 11.94 -9.21
CA PRO A 78 8.38 10.63 -8.66
C PRO A 78 7.31 10.24 -7.61
N LEU A 79 6.76 9.04 -7.75
CA LEU A 79 5.73 8.50 -6.87
C LEU A 79 6.26 7.29 -6.11
N GLY A 80 6.21 7.35 -4.78
CA GLY A 80 6.43 6.22 -3.90
C GLY A 80 5.10 5.66 -3.40
N LEU A 81 4.78 4.42 -3.75
CA LEU A 81 3.58 3.73 -3.32
C LEU A 81 3.92 2.70 -2.25
N ILE A 82 3.33 2.86 -1.06
CA ILE A 82 3.57 1.97 0.07
C ILE A 82 2.31 1.17 0.36
N HIS A 83 2.43 -0.15 0.37
CA HIS A 83 1.34 -1.06 0.73
C HIS A 83 1.58 -1.64 2.12
N THR A 84 0.74 -1.25 3.08
CA THR A 84 0.83 -1.70 4.48
C THR A 84 -0.38 -2.52 4.94
N ALA A 85 -1.40 -2.70 4.09
CA ALA A 85 -2.67 -3.30 4.46
C ALA A 85 -2.52 -4.71 5.05
N TRP A 86 -3.42 -5.04 5.99
CA TRP A 86 -3.55 -6.36 6.56
C TRP A 86 -5.03 -6.75 6.57
N GLY A 87 -5.37 -7.81 5.83
CA GLY A 87 -6.74 -8.28 5.72
C GLY A 87 -7.29 -8.81 7.05
N GLY A 88 -8.55 -8.49 7.33
CA GLY A 88 -9.22 -8.92 8.56
C GLY A 88 -8.89 -8.10 9.81
N SER A 89 -8.15 -7.00 9.67
CA SER A 89 -7.81 -6.13 10.80
C SER A 89 -8.96 -5.18 11.16
N THR A 90 -9.13 -4.91 12.44
CA THR A 90 -10.06 -3.89 12.94
C THR A 90 -9.37 -2.54 13.04
N ILE A 91 -10.12 -1.44 13.14
CA ILE A 91 -9.54 -0.10 13.24
C ILE A 91 -8.66 0.07 14.49
N GLN A 92 -8.99 -0.61 15.59
CA GLN A 92 -8.23 -0.55 16.84
C GLN A 92 -6.80 -1.06 16.67
N ASN A 93 -6.57 -1.98 15.74
CA ASN A 93 -5.22 -2.46 15.44
C ASN A 93 -4.31 -1.36 14.84
N TRP A 94 -4.91 -0.33 14.23
CA TRP A 94 -4.23 0.76 13.51
C TRP A 94 -4.16 2.08 14.26
N ILE A 95 -4.66 2.12 15.49
CA ILE A 95 -4.64 3.31 16.35
C ILE A 95 -3.60 3.07 17.45
N SER A 96 -2.81 4.10 17.78
CA SER A 96 -1.81 3.96 18.85
C SER A 96 -2.45 3.58 20.19
N ASN A 97 -1.78 2.77 20.97
CA ASN A 97 -2.25 2.42 22.33
C ASN A 97 -2.47 3.64 23.22
N ALA A 98 -1.65 4.67 23.04
CA ALA A 98 -1.83 5.95 23.76
C ALA A 98 -3.18 6.61 23.43
N THR A 99 -3.56 6.59 22.14
CA THR A 99 -4.87 7.13 21.70
C THR A 99 -6.02 6.24 22.16
N LEU A 100 -5.90 4.92 22.03
CA LEU A 100 -6.93 3.98 22.46
C LEU A 100 -7.24 4.10 23.95
N ASN A 101 -6.21 4.28 24.77
CA ASN A 101 -6.35 4.43 26.23
C ASN A 101 -6.62 5.88 26.69
N SER A 102 -6.77 6.82 25.77
CA SER A 102 -7.13 8.19 26.06
C SER A 102 -8.63 8.34 26.35
N ASN A 103 -9.01 9.44 27.00
CA ASN A 103 -10.43 9.75 27.25
C ASN A 103 -11.27 9.88 25.97
N VAL A 104 -10.64 10.09 24.82
CA VAL A 104 -11.31 10.18 23.50
C VAL A 104 -11.86 8.82 23.08
N CYS A 105 -11.17 7.73 23.43
CA CYS A 105 -11.52 6.35 23.06
C CYS A 105 -11.88 5.49 24.27
N ALA A 106 -12.21 6.08 25.41
CA ALA A 106 -12.38 5.38 26.70
C ALA A 106 -13.40 4.22 26.69
N ASN A 107 -14.34 4.21 25.74
CA ASN A 107 -15.37 3.17 25.60
C ASN A 107 -15.20 2.32 24.33
N HIS A 108 -14.01 2.24 23.77
CA HIS A 108 -13.80 1.36 22.63
C HIS A 108 -13.85 -0.11 23.06
N SER A 109 -14.49 -0.96 22.26
CA SER A 109 -14.33 -2.40 22.40
C SER A 109 -12.93 -2.79 21.94
N SER A 110 -12.25 -3.69 22.67
CA SER A 110 -10.96 -4.21 22.23
C SER A 110 -11.09 -4.83 20.83
N GLY A 111 -10.14 -4.54 19.95
CA GLY A 111 -9.99 -5.23 18.70
C GLY A 111 -9.57 -6.70 18.95
N GLN A 112 -9.42 -7.48 17.91
CA GLN A 112 -9.12 -8.93 17.99
C GLN A 112 -7.76 -9.28 18.65
N GLY A 113 -7.47 -8.70 19.82
CA GLY A 113 -6.28 -9.00 20.62
C GLY A 113 -4.96 -8.40 20.11
N ASN A 114 -4.99 -7.50 19.15
CA ASN A 114 -3.80 -6.81 18.61
C ASN A 114 -4.01 -5.29 18.55
N ASP A 115 -4.61 -4.71 19.58
CA ASP A 115 -4.84 -3.27 19.66
C ASP A 115 -3.51 -2.52 19.55
N GLY A 116 -3.44 -1.57 18.61
CA GLY A 116 -2.23 -0.80 18.32
C GLY A 116 -1.10 -1.55 17.62
N GLY A 117 -1.20 -2.87 17.42
CA GLY A 117 -0.09 -3.66 16.88
C GLY A 117 0.28 -3.31 15.43
N TRP A 118 -0.73 -3.02 14.61
CA TRP A 118 -0.47 -2.57 13.24
C TRP A 118 -0.08 -1.09 13.18
N PHE A 119 -0.49 -0.27 14.14
CA PHE A 119 0.04 1.08 14.26
C PHE A 119 1.57 1.05 14.41
N VAL A 120 2.07 0.32 15.42
CA VAL A 120 3.51 0.22 15.71
C VAL A 120 4.30 -0.39 14.54
N SER A 121 3.77 -1.45 13.92
CA SER A 121 4.52 -2.18 12.90
C SER A 121 4.35 -1.67 11.47
N ARG A 122 3.29 -0.90 11.17
CA ARG A 122 2.89 -0.55 9.80
C ARG A 122 2.60 0.92 9.56
N VAL A 123 2.45 1.72 10.60
CA VAL A 123 2.24 3.18 10.52
C VAL A 123 3.46 3.91 11.05
N GLU A 124 3.87 3.59 12.27
CA GLU A 124 4.96 4.25 12.97
C GLU A 124 6.30 4.22 12.20
N PRO A 125 6.70 3.16 11.49
CA PRO A 125 7.91 3.15 10.67
C PRO A 125 7.95 4.22 9.57
N TYR A 126 6.81 4.79 9.22
CA TYR A 126 6.68 5.84 8.21
C TYR A 126 6.41 7.23 8.81
N ALA A 127 6.35 7.36 10.14
CA ALA A 127 6.01 8.62 10.81
C ALA A 127 7.03 9.75 10.53
N GLU A 128 8.29 9.40 10.33
CA GLU A 128 9.36 10.35 9.99
C GLU A 128 9.44 10.67 8.48
N MET A 129 8.62 10.02 7.66
CA MET A 129 8.60 10.27 6.22
C MET A 129 7.58 11.36 5.87
N THR A 130 7.94 12.21 4.91
CA THR A 130 6.97 13.13 4.31
C THR A 130 6.03 12.34 3.39
N ILE A 131 4.86 11.99 3.90
CA ILE A 131 3.82 11.27 3.17
C ILE A 131 2.81 12.28 2.62
N LYS A 132 2.50 12.20 1.32
CA LYS A 132 1.54 13.09 0.66
C LYS A 132 0.09 12.78 1.01
N GLY A 133 -0.22 11.52 1.31
CA GLY A 133 -1.54 11.08 1.67
C GLY A 133 -1.57 9.61 2.04
N TRP A 134 -2.65 9.19 2.68
CA TRP A 134 -2.92 7.83 3.08
C TRP A 134 -4.27 7.39 2.53
N ALA A 135 -4.28 6.38 1.66
CA ALA A 135 -5.52 5.80 1.17
C ALA A 135 -5.98 4.71 2.15
N TRP A 136 -7.10 4.97 2.81
CA TRP A 136 -7.71 4.02 3.73
C TRP A 136 -8.92 3.38 3.07
N TYR A 137 -8.88 2.07 2.87
CA TYR A 137 -10.02 1.28 2.40
C TYR A 137 -10.49 0.33 3.49
N ARG A 138 -11.77 0.35 3.79
CA ARG A 138 -12.42 -0.53 4.75
C ARG A 138 -13.73 -1.05 4.14
N GLU A 139 -13.97 -2.36 4.25
CA GLU A 139 -15.27 -2.99 4.05
C GLU A 139 -16.13 -2.84 5.30
#